data_51aa9769e76b6c342528472fe0ff485a
#
_entry.id   51aa9769e76b6c342528472fe0ff485a
#
_cell.length_a   1.000
_cell.length_b   1.000
_cell.length_c   1.000
_cell.angle_alpha   90.00
_cell.angle_beta   90.00
_cell.angle_gamma   90.00
#
_symmetry.space_group_name_H-M   'P 1'
#
loop_
_entity.id
_entity.type
_entity.pdbx_description
1 polymer ?
#
loop_
_entity_poly.entity_id
_entity_poly.type
_entity_poly.pdbx_seq_one_letter_code
_entity_poly.pdbx_strand_id
1 'polypeptide(L)'
;MTQDLEFLKQVLSVPTKSRQEGLMVEFLTNYLKEKNYDFYLDAMSNIYVTKKTSDDVEYFPCVVSHTDTVHKLDTINVVQEYLPNYQGEIKLSLKAYNNMDEPTGIGGDDKCGVFACLSLLEILPNLKVAFFVSEEIGCVGSLKADKTFFDNVGYAIQFDAPENWMVTQYCYGQKLFDEQSEFFIKCEPNFKEMMPNFVLESHPYTDVYSLRKLFDFSCINFSCGYYQYHTRNEYVVVEDLYNS
;
A
#
# COMPACT_ATOMS: atom_id res chain seq x y z
N MET A 1 -6.98 10.54 15.16
CA MET A 1 -5.82 9.76 15.69
C MET A 1 -6.22 8.48 16.42
N THR A 2 -7.03 8.46 17.47
CA THR A 2 -7.36 7.20 18.18
C THR A 2 -8.20 6.21 17.37
N GLN A 3 -9.17 6.67 16.60
CA GLN A 3 -9.99 5.78 15.73
C GLN A 3 -9.18 5.23 14.57
N ASP A 4 -8.31 6.03 13.99
CA ASP A 4 -7.45 5.59 12.88
C ASP A 4 -6.43 4.54 13.32
N LEU A 5 -5.86 4.68 14.54
CA LEU A 5 -4.93 3.70 15.09
C LEU A 5 -5.60 2.33 15.34
N GLU A 6 -6.84 2.32 15.84
CA GLU A 6 -7.57 1.08 16.04
C GLU A 6 -7.96 0.44 14.70
N PHE A 7 -8.28 1.23 13.69
CA PHE A 7 -8.52 0.71 12.34
C PHE A 7 -7.24 0.16 11.71
N LEU A 8 -6.10 0.84 11.85
CA LEU A 8 -4.80 0.33 11.43
C LEU A 8 -4.49 -1.04 12.07
N LYS A 9 -4.72 -1.17 13.39
CA LYS A 9 -4.55 -2.46 14.07
C LYS A 9 -5.48 -3.55 13.52
N GLN A 10 -6.73 -3.22 13.16
CA GLN A 10 -7.64 -4.17 12.53
C GLN A 10 -7.08 -4.67 11.20
N VAL A 11 -6.63 -3.77 10.32
CA VAL A 11 -6.01 -4.13 9.04
C VAL A 11 -4.77 -5.01 9.26
N LEU A 12 -3.88 -4.59 10.16
CA LEU A 12 -2.64 -5.32 10.46
C LEU A 12 -2.89 -6.69 11.09
N SER A 13 -4.01 -6.87 11.79
CA SER A 13 -4.36 -8.13 12.46
C SER A 13 -4.92 -9.20 11.51
N VAL A 14 -5.25 -8.87 10.26
CA VAL A 14 -5.78 -9.84 9.31
C VAL A 14 -4.68 -10.79 8.84
N PRO A 15 -4.76 -12.11 9.12
CA PRO A 15 -3.80 -13.07 8.59
C PRO A 15 -3.95 -13.18 7.08
N THR A 16 -2.85 -13.02 6.37
CA THR A 16 -2.83 -13.17 4.91
C THR A 16 -1.48 -13.67 4.45
N LYS A 17 -1.47 -14.42 3.36
CA LYS A 17 -0.25 -14.97 2.75
C LYS A 17 -0.50 -15.18 1.25
N SER A 18 0.56 -15.08 0.46
CA SER A 18 0.50 -15.37 -0.99
C SER A 18 -0.24 -16.68 -1.28
N ARG A 19 -1.22 -16.63 -2.17
CA ARG A 19 -2.16 -17.72 -2.54
C ARG A 19 -3.14 -18.15 -1.44
N GLN A 20 -3.21 -17.42 -0.33
CA GLN A 20 -4.11 -17.68 0.81
C GLN A 20 -4.68 -16.35 1.35
N GLU A 21 -4.99 -15.42 0.46
CA GLU A 21 -5.44 -14.05 0.78
C GLU A 21 -6.93 -13.97 1.15
N GLY A 22 -7.64 -15.10 1.23
CA GLY A 22 -9.10 -15.13 1.40
C GLY A 22 -9.61 -14.28 2.55
N LEU A 23 -8.92 -14.26 3.72
CA LEU A 23 -9.34 -13.45 4.87
C LEU A 23 -9.17 -11.95 4.61
N MET A 24 -8.10 -11.53 3.93
CA MET A 24 -7.90 -10.13 3.57
C MET A 24 -8.90 -9.68 2.50
N VAL A 25 -9.15 -10.51 1.50
CA VAL A 25 -10.19 -10.26 0.47
C VAL A 25 -11.57 -10.14 1.12
N GLU A 26 -11.90 -11.00 2.07
CA GLU A 26 -13.16 -10.94 2.84
C GLU A 26 -13.23 -9.66 3.68
N PHE A 27 -12.18 -9.31 4.40
CA PHE A 27 -12.10 -8.07 5.18
C PHE A 27 -12.36 -6.84 4.30
N LEU A 28 -11.63 -6.71 3.19
CA LEU A 28 -11.75 -5.61 2.25
C LEU A 28 -13.15 -5.53 1.64
N THR A 29 -13.69 -6.65 1.16
CA THR A 29 -15.02 -6.65 0.53
C THR A 29 -16.13 -6.32 1.53
N ASN A 30 -16.01 -6.74 2.80
CA ASN A 30 -16.96 -6.38 3.85
C ASN A 30 -16.89 -4.90 4.18
N TYR A 31 -15.68 -4.34 4.33
CA TYR A 31 -15.48 -2.90 4.52
C TYR A 31 -16.10 -2.07 3.38
N LEU A 32 -15.79 -2.44 2.13
CA LEU A 32 -16.29 -1.71 0.95
C LEU A 32 -17.82 -1.76 0.85
N LYS A 33 -18.45 -2.90 1.18
CA LYS A 33 -19.92 -3.04 1.26
C LYS A 33 -20.51 -2.17 2.36
N GLU A 34 -19.94 -2.20 3.56
CA GLU A 34 -20.41 -1.40 4.70
C GLU A 34 -20.40 0.10 4.38
N LYS A 35 -19.36 0.55 3.69
CA LYS A 35 -19.20 1.94 3.25
C LYS A 35 -19.95 2.29 1.96
N ASN A 36 -20.63 1.32 1.33
CA ASN A 36 -21.36 1.48 0.06
C ASN A 36 -20.48 1.97 -1.10
N TYR A 37 -19.23 1.53 -1.19
CA TYR A 37 -18.37 1.77 -2.34
C TYR A 37 -18.75 0.87 -3.51
N ASP A 38 -18.63 1.39 -4.73
CA ASP A 38 -18.75 0.60 -5.96
C ASP A 38 -17.45 -0.16 -6.22
N PHE A 39 -17.54 -1.49 -6.25
CA PHE A 39 -16.37 -2.35 -6.47
C PHE A 39 -16.75 -3.68 -7.12
N TYR A 40 -15.76 -4.32 -7.71
CA TYR A 40 -15.87 -5.68 -8.23
C TYR A 40 -14.57 -6.46 -8.03
N LEU A 41 -14.65 -7.78 -8.18
CA LEU A 41 -13.52 -8.69 -8.17
C LEU A 41 -13.34 -9.29 -9.56
N ASP A 42 -12.08 -9.44 -9.97
CA ASP A 42 -11.77 -10.26 -11.16
C ASP A 42 -11.65 -11.75 -10.81
N ALA A 43 -11.34 -12.56 -11.82
CA ALA A 43 -11.21 -14.02 -11.67
C ALA A 43 -10.02 -14.44 -10.78
N MET A 44 -9.08 -13.53 -10.51
CA MET A 44 -7.95 -13.75 -9.61
C MET A 44 -8.23 -13.30 -8.18
N SER A 45 -9.37 -12.67 -7.93
CA SER A 45 -9.74 -12.01 -6.69
C SER A 45 -9.00 -10.68 -6.45
N ASN A 46 -8.41 -10.07 -7.48
CA ASN A 46 -8.05 -8.66 -7.39
C ASN A 46 -9.33 -7.84 -7.18
N ILE A 47 -9.26 -6.81 -6.33
CA ILE A 47 -10.40 -5.95 -6.00
C ILE A 47 -10.20 -4.60 -6.66
N TYR A 48 -11.21 -4.11 -7.36
CA TYR A 48 -11.21 -2.83 -8.05
C TYR A 48 -12.33 -1.95 -7.51
N VAL A 49 -11.99 -0.75 -7.06
CA VAL A 49 -12.93 0.21 -6.45
C VAL A 49 -12.91 1.50 -7.24
N THR A 50 -14.09 2.04 -7.54
CA THR A 50 -14.21 3.38 -8.15
C THR A 50 -15.06 4.27 -7.26
N LYS A 51 -14.47 5.33 -6.73
CA LYS A 51 -15.19 6.41 -6.07
C LYS A 51 -15.25 7.60 -7.02
N LYS A 52 -16.47 8.03 -7.37
CA LYS A 52 -16.72 9.15 -8.25
C LYS A 52 -17.84 10.01 -7.67
N THR A 53 -17.54 11.24 -7.32
CA THR A 53 -18.52 12.20 -6.77
C THR A 53 -18.90 13.31 -7.74
N SER A 54 -18.17 13.44 -8.86
CA SER A 54 -18.43 14.46 -9.90
C SER A 54 -18.35 13.81 -11.28
N ASP A 55 -19.17 14.29 -12.22
CA ASP A 55 -19.15 13.81 -13.61
C ASP A 55 -18.03 14.44 -14.46
N ASP A 56 -17.42 15.52 -13.99
CA ASP A 56 -16.40 16.29 -14.70
C ASP A 56 -14.98 15.72 -14.54
N VAL A 57 -14.83 14.47 -14.10
CA VAL A 57 -13.52 13.83 -13.92
C VAL A 57 -13.08 13.19 -15.23
N GLU A 58 -12.08 13.80 -15.87
CA GLU A 58 -11.46 13.26 -17.06
C GLU A 58 -10.48 12.12 -16.73
N TYR A 59 -9.65 12.31 -15.70
CA TYR A 59 -8.67 11.34 -15.23
C TYR A 59 -8.74 11.14 -13.72
N PHE A 60 -8.63 9.90 -13.29
CA PHE A 60 -8.60 9.53 -11.88
C PHE A 60 -7.16 9.38 -11.38
N PRO A 61 -6.85 9.87 -10.15
CA PRO A 61 -5.76 9.30 -9.37
C PRO A 61 -6.10 7.83 -9.08
N CYS A 62 -5.07 6.99 -9.09
CA CYS A 62 -5.21 5.60 -8.70
C CYS A 62 -4.23 5.30 -7.57
N VAL A 63 -4.69 4.60 -6.53
CA VAL A 63 -3.81 4.04 -5.50
C VAL A 63 -3.93 2.53 -5.52
N VAL A 64 -2.80 1.86 -5.30
CA VAL A 64 -2.74 0.41 -5.35
C VAL A 64 -2.00 -0.15 -4.14
N SER A 65 -2.32 -1.36 -3.77
CA SER A 65 -1.68 -2.12 -2.70
C SER A 65 -1.84 -3.60 -2.97
N HIS A 66 -1.02 -4.45 -2.36
CA HIS A 66 -1.24 -5.89 -2.41
C HIS A 66 -1.82 -6.46 -1.11
N THR A 67 -2.45 -7.60 -1.23
CA THR A 67 -3.24 -8.21 -0.15
C THR A 67 -2.51 -9.35 0.55
N ASP A 68 -1.45 -9.85 -0.01
CA ASP A 68 -0.65 -10.93 0.55
C ASP A 68 0.54 -10.43 1.38
N THR A 69 1.13 -11.34 2.11
CA THR A 69 2.40 -11.17 2.83
C THR A 69 3.21 -12.46 2.73
N VAL A 70 4.51 -12.41 3.05
CA VAL A 70 5.36 -13.60 3.15
C VAL A 70 5.10 -14.43 4.42
N HIS A 71 4.37 -13.87 5.39
CA HIS A 71 4.21 -14.45 6.72
C HIS A 71 3.24 -15.63 6.73
N LYS A 72 3.33 -16.46 7.77
CA LYS A 72 2.40 -17.58 7.97
C LYS A 72 1.00 -17.08 8.35
N LEU A 73 -0.02 -17.89 8.06
CA LEU A 73 -1.39 -17.65 8.53
C LEU A 73 -1.52 -18.06 9.99
N ASP A 74 -0.98 -17.26 10.89
CA ASP A 74 -1.16 -17.43 12.34
C ASP A 74 -2.15 -16.39 12.87
N THR A 75 -2.69 -16.61 14.05
CA THR A 75 -3.42 -15.56 14.76
C THR A 75 -2.43 -14.43 15.09
N ILE A 76 -2.77 -13.23 14.69
CA ILE A 76 -1.91 -12.07 14.84
C ILE A 76 -2.46 -11.17 15.94
N ASN A 77 -1.70 -11.04 17.04
CA ASN A 77 -1.98 -10.09 18.11
C ASN A 77 -1.12 -8.85 17.92
N VAL A 78 -1.72 -7.76 17.48
CA VAL A 78 -1.02 -6.49 17.25
C VAL A 78 -0.93 -5.71 18.56
N VAL A 79 0.29 -5.45 19.01
CA VAL A 79 0.59 -4.70 20.23
C VAL A 79 1.33 -3.40 19.93
N GLN A 80 1.21 -2.44 20.85
CA GLN A 80 1.95 -1.20 20.78
C GLN A 80 3.28 -1.35 21.50
N GLU A 81 4.35 -0.94 20.84
CA GLU A 81 5.71 -0.88 21.37
C GLU A 81 6.34 0.48 21.04
N TYR A 82 7.51 0.73 21.59
CA TYR A 82 8.31 1.91 21.25
C TYR A 82 9.62 1.43 20.63
N LEU A 83 9.76 1.59 19.32
CA LEU A 83 10.87 1.06 18.52
C LEU A 83 11.53 2.18 17.69
N PRO A 84 12.79 2.00 17.27
CA PRO A 84 13.49 3.01 16.49
C PRO A 84 12.95 3.13 15.07
N ASN A 85 12.84 4.36 14.55
CA ASN A 85 12.68 4.64 13.14
C ASN A 85 14.05 4.60 12.41
N TYR A 86 14.07 4.96 11.13
CA TYR A 86 15.29 5.00 10.32
C TYR A 86 16.38 5.93 10.92
N GLN A 87 15.99 7.04 11.52
CA GLN A 87 16.90 7.99 12.18
C GLN A 87 17.36 7.51 13.56
N GLY A 88 16.87 6.38 14.05
CA GLY A 88 17.15 5.86 15.39
C GLY A 88 16.31 6.51 16.50
N GLU A 89 15.32 7.30 16.17
CA GLU A 89 14.40 7.89 17.13
C GLU A 89 13.36 6.86 17.58
N ILE A 90 13.13 6.79 18.89
CA ILE A 90 12.16 5.87 19.47
C ILE A 90 10.75 6.43 19.29
N LYS A 91 9.94 5.72 18.53
CA LYS A 91 8.58 6.11 18.11
C LYS A 91 7.56 5.04 18.51
N LEU A 92 6.28 5.47 18.64
CA LEU A 92 5.17 4.53 18.75
C LEU A 92 5.12 3.63 17.54
N SER A 93 5.17 2.34 17.79
CA SER A 93 5.22 1.29 16.75
C SER A 93 4.21 0.20 17.04
N LEU A 94 3.83 -0.53 16.00
CA LEU A 94 2.99 -1.72 16.09
C LEU A 94 3.82 -2.94 15.72
N LYS A 95 3.70 -4.01 16.49
CA LYS A 95 4.36 -5.29 16.27
C LYS A 95 3.39 -6.45 16.48
N ALA A 96 3.61 -7.57 15.80
CA ALA A 96 2.73 -8.71 15.87
C ALA A 96 3.33 -9.89 16.63
N TYR A 97 2.48 -10.56 17.40
CA TYR A 97 2.82 -11.76 18.15
C TYR A 97 1.76 -12.84 17.92
N ASN A 98 2.18 -14.10 17.97
CA ASN A 98 1.26 -15.23 17.97
C ASN A 98 0.70 -15.49 19.39
N ASN A 99 -0.17 -16.50 19.52
CA ASN A 99 -0.77 -16.86 20.82
C ASN A 99 0.22 -17.44 21.85
N MET A 100 1.48 -17.63 21.48
CA MET A 100 2.56 -18.07 22.37
C MET A 100 3.53 -16.91 22.72
N ASP A 101 3.11 -15.67 22.45
CA ASP A 101 3.93 -14.46 22.64
C ASP A 101 5.24 -14.48 21.85
N GLU A 102 5.30 -15.18 20.71
CA GLU A 102 6.43 -15.15 19.81
C GLU A 102 6.19 -14.15 18.68
N PRO A 103 7.21 -13.37 18.25
CA PRO A 103 7.10 -12.49 17.09
C PRO A 103 6.73 -13.28 15.84
N THR A 104 5.74 -12.79 15.08
CA THR A 104 5.20 -13.51 13.91
C THR A 104 5.31 -12.72 12.58
N GLY A 105 5.88 -11.52 12.61
CA GLY A 105 5.84 -10.60 11.48
C GLY A 105 4.45 -9.97 11.32
N ILE A 106 4.40 -8.67 11.22
CA ILE A 106 3.13 -7.95 11.20
C ILE A 106 2.53 -7.88 9.78
N GLY A 107 3.39 -8.02 8.74
CA GLY A 107 3.01 -7.84 7.35
C GLY A 107 2.66 -6.38 7.05
N GLY A 108 3.49 -5.45 7.54
CA GLY A 108 3.41 -4.04 7.17
C GLY A 108 3.54 -3.87 5.66
N ASP A 109 4.34 -4.69 5.05
CA ASP A 109 4.44 -5.02 3.64
C ASP A 109 3.31 -6.01 3.26
N ASP A 110 2.19 -5.64 2.58
CA ASP A 110 1.78 -4.26 2.26
C ASP A 110 0.47 -3.86 2.96
N LYS A 111 0.20 -4.36 4.17
CA LYS A 111 -0.99 -3.94 4.93
C LYS A 111 -0.97 -2.45 5.29
N CYS A 112 0.21 -1.81 5.31
CA CYS A 112 0.32 -0.37 5.41
C CYS A 112 -0.27 0.32 4.18
N GLY A 113 0.05 -0.15 2.99
CA GLY A 113 -0.57 0.32 1.75
C GLY A 113 -2.06 0.02 1.68
N VAL A 114 -2.51 -1.15 2.16
CA VAL A 114 -3.96 -1.43 2.31
C VAL A 114 -4.64 -0.36 3.17
N PHE A 115 -4.07 -0.05 4.34
CA PHE A 115 -4.60 0.99 5.23
C PHE A 115 -4.60 2.37 4.55
N ALA A 116 -3.52 2.74 3.86
CA ALA A 116 -3.43 4.00 3.12
C ALA A 116 -4.50 4.08 2.03
N CYS A 117 -4.69 3.03 1.24
CA CYS A 117 -5.74 2.95 0.21
C CYS A 117 -7.14 3.17 0.78
N LEU A 118 -7.48 2.49 1.89
CA LEU A 118 -8.78 2.63 2.55
C LEU A 118 -8.96 4.03 3.15
N SER A 119 -7.91 4.61 3.74
CA SER A 119 -7.94 5.98 4.28
C SER A 119 -8.15 7.03 3.19
N LEU A 120 -7.48 6.88 2.05
CA LEU A 120 -7.64 7.77 0.90
C LEU A 120 -9.03 7.66 0.27
N LEU A 121 -9.65 6.48 0.28
CA LEU A 121 -11.06 6.32 -0.11
C LEU A 121 -12.01 7.13 0.76
N GLU A 122 -11.73 7.31 2.04
CA GLU A 122 -12.59 8.12 2.92
C GLU A 122 -12.51 9.62 2.56
N ILE A 123 -11.33 10.14 2.27
CA ILE A 123 -11.07 11.59 2.16
C ILE A 123 -11.13 12.13 0.73
N LEU A 124 -10.68 11.37 -0.27
CA LEU A 124 -10.65 11.87 -1.65
C LEU A 124 -12.01 11.72 -2.33
N PRO A 125 -12.49 12.77 -3.05
CA PRO A 125 -13.80 12.73 -3.71
C PRO A 125 -13.84 11.81 -4.93
N ASN A 126 -12.73 11.70 -5.66
CA ASN A 126 -12.63 10.89 -6.86
C ASN A 126 -11.34 10.10 -6.78
N LEU A 127 -11.44 8.77 -6.79
CA LEU A 127 -10.30 7.87 -6.63
C LEU A 127 -10.62 6.51 -7.23
N LYS A 128 -9.66 5.92 -7.91
CA LYS A 128 -9.64 4.49 -8.20
C LYS A 128 -8.68 3.78 -7.26
N VAL A 129 -9.07 2.61 -6.78
CA VAL A 129 -8.23 1.76 -5.91
C VAL A 129 -8.19 0.36 -6.47
N ALA A 130 -6.99 -0.23 -6.55
CA ALA A 130 -6.85 -1.64 -6.87
C ALA A 130 -6.05 -2.35 -5.78
N PHE A 131 -6.61 -3.46 -5.28
CA PHE A 131 -5.91 -4.38 -4.37
C PHE A 131 -5.56 -5.64 -5.15
N PHE A 132 -4.27 -5.93 -5.25
CA PHE A 132 -3.76 -7.06 -6.00
C PHE A 132 -3.43 -8.25 -5.09
N VAL A 133 -3.59 -9.45 -5.62
CA VAL A 133 -3.21 -10.68 -4.92
C VAL A 133 -1.84 -11.16 -5.40
N SER A 134 -1.12 -11.88 -4.52
CA SER A 134 0.09 -12.62 -4.89
C SER A 134 1.22 -11.76 -5.48
N GLU A 135 1.43 -10.58 -4.88
CA GLU A 135 2.55 -9.69 -5.22
C GLU A 135 3.88 -10.35 -4.85
N GLU A 136 4.01 -10.86 -3.64
CA GLU A 136 5.21 -11.43 -3.00
C GLU A 136 5.81 -12.64 -3.72
N ILE A 137 5.08 -13.19 -4.68
CA ILE A 137 5.53 -14.29 -5.54
C ILE A 137 5.65 -13.86 -7.01
N GLY A 138 5.83 -12.56 -7.25
CA GLY A 138 6.16 -11.96 -8.54
C GLY A 138 5.04 -11.16 -9.18
N CYS A 139 4.33 -10.32 -8.41
CA CYS A 139 3.30 -9.39 -8.91
C CYS A 139 2.22 -10.09 -9.77
N VAL A 140 1.81 -11.32 -9.37
CA VAL A 140 0.95 -12.17 -10.23
C VAL A 140 -0.40 -11.52 -10.48
N GLY A 141 -0.97 -10.84 -9.47
CA GLY A 141 -2.24 -10.13 -9.57
C GLY A 141 -2.15 -8.95 -10.53
N SER A 142 -1.19 -8.06 -10.32
CA SER A 142 -1.06 -6.84 -11.14
C SER A 142 -0.62 -7.10 -12.58
N LEU A 143 0.12 -8.18 -12.85
CA LEU A 143 0.40 -8.63 -14.22
C LEU A 143 -0.86 -9.04 -14.99
N LYS A 144 -1.96 -9.31 -14.31
CA LYS A 144 -3.27 -9.66 -14.87
C LYS A 144 -4.32 -8.57 -14.64
N ALA A 145 -3.87 -7.37 -14.30
CA ALA A 145 -4.75 -6.24 -14.03
C ALA A 145 -5.80 -6.04 -15.13
N ASP A 146 -7.03 -5.77 -14.72
CA ASP A 146 -8.12 -5.47 -15.65
C ASP A 146 -7.86 -4.15 -16.37
N LYS A 147 -7.57 -4.23 -17.66
CA LYS A 147 -7.22 -3.07 -18.48
C LYS A 147 -8.34 -2.03 -18.52
N THR A 148 -9.59 -2.46 -18.49
CA THR A 148 -10.73 -1.54 -18.56
C THR A 148 -10.88 -0.70 -17.31
N PHE A 149 -10.47 -1.23 -16.16
CA PHE A 149 -10.44 -0.46 -14.93
C PHE A 149 -9.46 0.71 -15.02
N PHE A 150 -8.32 0.53 -15.66
CA PHE A 150 -7.28 1.55 -15.76
C PHE A 150 -7.51 2.56 -16.91
N ASP A 151 -8.56 2.39 -17.69
CA ASP A 151 -9.03 3.47 -18.58
C ASP A 151 -9.29 4.72 -17.73
N ASN A 152 -8.84 5.88 -18.20
CA ASN A 152 -8.95 7.16 -17.48
C ASN A 152 -8.16 7.25 -16.16
N VAL A 153 -7.17 6.41 -15.92
CA VAL A 153 -6.18 6.62 -14.86
C VAL A 153 -5.10 7.58 -15.37
N GLY A 154 -4.85 8.67 -14.65
CA GLY A 154 -3.83 9.64 -14.98
C GLY A 154 -2.45 9.27 -14.43
N TYR A 155 -2.41 8.65 -13.26
CA TYR A 155 -1.21 8.15 -12.58
C TYR A 155 -1.59 7.14 -11.48
N ALA A 156 -0.63 6.30 -11.09
CA ALA A 156 -0.82 5.35 -9.99
C ALA A 156 0.23 5.55 -8.89
N ILE A 157 -0.22 5.44 -7.63
CA ILE A 157 0.62 5.51 -6.44
C ILE A 157 0.49 4.19 -5.67
N GLN A 158 1.61 3.70 -5.16
CA GLN A 158 1.69 2.59 -4.21
C GLN A 158 2.45 3.05 -2.97
N PHE A 159 2.10 2.48 -1.80
CA PHE A 159 2.78 2.72 -0.54
C PHE A 159 3.39 1.39 -0.07
N ASP A 160 4.41 0.93 -0.79
CA ASP A 160 5.01 -0.39 -0.67
C ASP A 160 6.55 -0.30 -0.77
N ALA A 161 7.13 0.62 -0.02
CA ALA A 161 8.56 0.66 0.21
C ALA A 161 8.84 0.76 1.73
N PRO A 162 9.93 0.14 2.21
CA PRO A 162 10.25 0.15 3.63
C PRO A 162 10.63 1.55 4.14
N GLU A 163 10.60 1.68 5.47
CA GLU A 163 11.08 2.86 6.18
C GLU A 163 10.28 4.14 5.87
N ASN A 164 10.90 5.33 5.83
CA ASN A 164 10.21 6.62 5.71
C ASN A 164 10.91 7.63 4.79
N TRP A 165 11.79 7.16 3.92
CA TRP A 165 12.64 8.07 3.13
C TRP A 165 12.71 7.73 1.63
N MET A 166 12.23 6.57 1.20
CA MET A 166 12.38 6.13 -0.17
C MET A 166 11.22 6.58 -1.04
N VAL A 167 11.55 7.12 -2.20
CA VAL A 167 10.65 7.29 -3.34
C VAL A 167 11.19 6.46 -4.49
N THR A 168 10.47 5.43 -4.90
CA THR A 168 10.93 4.50 -5.93
C THR A 168 10.73 5.10 -7.31
N GLN A 169 11.83 5.39 -8.00
CA GLN A 169 11.83 5.89 -9.37
C GLN A 169 12.05 4.78 -10.40
N TYR A 170 12.78 3.74 -10.04
CA TYR A 170 13.11 2.63 -10.93
C TYR A 170 12.78 1.28 -10.30
N CYS A 171 12.24 0.36 -11.11
CA CYS A 171 12.13 -1.05 -10.80
C CYS A 171 12.73 -1.87 -11.93
N TYR A 172 13.72 -2.72 -11.65
CA TYR A 172 14.42 -3.53 -12.67
C TYR A 172 14.84 -2.74 -13.91
N GLY A 173 15.32 -1.51 -13.73
CA GLY A 173 15.71 -0.63 -14.83
C GLY A 173 14.55 0.00 -15.61
N GLN A 174 13.30 -0.33 -15.28
CA GLN A 174 12.13 0.38 -15.81
C GLN A 174 11.92 1.66 -15.02
N LYS A 175 11.90 2.79 -15.71
CA LYS A 175 11.56 4.09 -15.13
C LYS A 175 10.06 4.16 -14.87
N LEU A 176 9.65 4.40 -13.62
CA LEU A 176 8.25 4.49 -13.22
C LEU A 176 7.65 5.86 -13.55
N PHE A 177 8.41 6.93 -13.35
CA PHE A 177 8.02 8.29 -13.68
C PHE A 177 9.25 9.11 -14.13
N ASP A 178 9.00 10.21 -14.83
CA ASP A 178 10.04 11.16 -15.21
C ASP A 178 10.04 12.32 -14.22
N GLU A 179 11.18 12.55 -13.56
CA GLU A 179 11.39 13.66 -12.63
C GLU A 179 11.31 15.04 -13.32
N GLN A 180 11.41 15.08 -14.64
CA GLN A 180 11.21 16.29 -15.44
C GLN A 180 9.77 16.45 -15.93
N SER A 181 8.89 15.48 -15.62
CA SER A 181 7.48 15.58 -15.96
C SER A 181 6.79 16.70 -15.18
N GLU A 182 5.83 17.34 -15.81
CA GLU A 182 5.01 18.37 -15.16
C GLU A 182 4.33 17.84 -13.89
N PHE A 183 3.93 16.57 -13.90
CA PHE A 183 3.35 15.88 -12.73
C PHE A 183 4.33 15.89 -11.56
N PHE A 184 5.56 15.37 -11.75
CA PHE A 184 6.54 15.28 -10.67
C PHE A 184 6.95 16.67 -10.17
N ILE A 185 7.23 17.61 -11.08
CA ILE A 185 7.61 18.99 -10.72
C ILE A 185 6.56 19.67 -9.84
N LYS A 186 5.26 19.41 -10.10
CA LYS A 186 4.17 19.95 -9.27
C LYS A 186 4.05 19.26 -7.91
N CYS A 187 4.36 17.99 -7.82
CA CYS A 187 4.22 17.20 -6.59
C CYS A 187 5.46 17.26 -5.69
N GLU A 188 6.66 17.44 -6.25
CA GLU A 188 7.93 17.40 -5.53
C GLU A 188 8.00 18.34 -4.29
N PRO A 189 7.46 19.57 -4.32
CA PRO A 189 7.44 20.42 -3.12
C PRO A 189 6.68 19.81 -1.96
N ASN A 190 5.55 19.14 -2.23
CA ASN A 190 4.74 18.45 -1.22
C ASN A 190 5.49 17.23 -0.67
N PHE A 191 6.17 16.47 -1.55
CA PHE A 191 7.01 15.35 -1.11
C PHE A 191 8.13 15.82 -0.18
N LYS A 192 8.78 16.95 -0.50
CA LYS A 192 9.82 17.54 0.36
C LYS A 192 9.30 18.04 1.70
N GLU A 193 8.06 18.47 1.77
CA GLU A 193 7.42 18.88 3.03
C GLU A 193 7.10 17.67 3.90
N MET A 194 6.52 16.61 3.34
CA MET A 194 6.09 15.41 4.07
C MET A 194 7.27 14.47 4.35
N MET A 195 8.20 14.33 3.43
CA MET A 195 9.40 13.50 3.52
C MET A 195 10.65 14.34 3.23
N PRO A 196 11.12 15.19 4.17
CA PRO A 196 12.18 16.18 3.90
C PRO A 196 13.49 15.58 3.38
N ASN A 197 13.77 14.34 3.72
CA ASN A 197 14.99 13.61 3.39
C ASN A 197 14.76 12.50 2.37
N PHE A 198 13.68 12.55 1.59
CA PHE A 198 13.43 11.50 0.62
C PHE A 198 14.55 11.39 -0.42
N VAL A 199 14.80 10.17 -0.84
CA VAL A 199 15.79 9.84 -1.88
C VAL A 199 15.08 9.08 -3.00
N LEU A 200 15.38 9.44 -4.25
CA LEU A 200 14.94 8.69 -5.41
C LEU A 200 15.80 7.42 -5.54
N GLU A 201 15.18 6.28 -5.40
CA GLU A 201 15.85 4.98 -5.36
C GLU A 201 15.28 3.97 -6.35
N SER A 202 15.95 2.86 -6.45
CA SER A 202 15.48 1.69 -7.19
C SER A 202 14.99 0.63 -6.20
N HIS A 203 13.76 0.15 -6.39
CA HIS A 203 13.20 -0.95 -5.62
C HIS A 203 13.05 -2.19 -6.52
N PRO A 204 13.27 -3.42 -6.01
CA PRO A 204 13.30 -4.60 -6.87
C PRO A 204 11.96 -4.95 -7.52
N TYR A 205 10.88 -5.07 -6.74
CA TYR A 205 9.54 -5.41 -7.23
C TYR A 205 8.47 -4.56 -6.54
N THR A 206 7.38 -4.29 -7.26
CA THR A 206 6.16 -3.65 -6.76
C THR A 206 5.09 -3.72 -7.84
N ASP A 207 3.82 -3.69 -7.50
CA ASP A 207 2.71 -3.76 -8.46
C ASP A 207 2.73 -2.61 -9.47
N VAL A 208 3.16 -1.41 -9.07
CA VAL A 208 3.27 -0.27 -10.00
C VAL A 208 4.31 -0.49 -11.11
N TYR A 209 5.29 -1.39 -10.92
CA TYR A 209 6.16 -1.82 -12.01
C TYR A 209 5.38 -2.58 -13.09
N SER A 210 4.50 -3.49 -12.68
CA SER A 210 3.63 -4.22 -13.61
C SER A 210 2.68 -3.26 -14.32
N LEU A 211 2.08 -2.32 -13.59
CA LEU A 211 1.19 -1.31 -14.16
C LEU A 211 1.94 -0.41 -15.15
N ARG A 212 3.13 0.07 -14.83
CA ARG A 212 3.94 0.91 -15.73
C ARG A 212 4.31 0.19 -17.04
N LYS A 213 4.40 -1.15 -17.01
CA LYS A 213 4.63 -1.95 -18.21
C LYS A 213 3.37 -2.18 -19.05
N LEU A 214 2.23 -2.24 -18.40
CA LEU A 214 0.94 -2.50 -19.04
C LEU A 214 0.28 -1.23 -19.58
N PHE A 215 0.58 -0.09 -18.94
CA PHE A 215 -0.06 1.19 -19.18
C PHE A 215 0.99 2.30 -19.35
N ASP A 216 0.56 3.43 -19.92
CA ASP A 216 1.46 4.54 -20.28
C ASP A 216 1.46 5.68 -19.24
N PHE A 217 0.70 5.56 -18.16
CA PHE A 217 0.67 6.56 -17.10
C PHE A 217 1.87 6.44 -16.16
N SER A 218 2.23 7.55 -15.51
CA SER A 218 3.28 7.57 -14.49
C SER A 218 2.88 6.78 -13.27
N CYS A 219 3.84 6.08 -12.68
CA CYS A 219 3.69 5.34 -11.44
C CYS A 219 4.73 5.81 -10.42
N ILE A 220 4.41 5.72 -9.13
CA ILE A 220 5.31 6.05 -8.04
C ILE A 220 5.06 5.12 -6.87
N ASN A 221 6.11 4.76 -6.13
CA ASN A 221 6.00 3.98 -4.91
C ASN A 221 6.73 4.69 -3.77
N PHE A 222 6.07 4.80 -2.61
CA PHE A 222 6.58 5.49 -1.43
C PHE A 222 6.88 4.53 -0.30
N SER A 223 7.83 4.91 0.56
CA SER A 223 7.96 4.30 1.89
C SER A 223 6.67 4.48 2.68
N CYS A 224 6.32 3.49 3.49
CA CYS A 224 5.10 3.55 4.30
C CYS A 224 5.29 3.06 5.75
N GLY A 225 6.45 3.26 6.32
CA GLY A 225 6.69 3.14 7.75
C GLY A 225 6.82 1.73 8.29
N TYR A 226 6.97 0.69 7.46
CA TYR A 226 7.30 -0.64 7.94
C TYR A 226 8.82 -0.87 7.94
N TYR A 227 9.29 -1.65 8.92
CA TYR A 227 10.70 -1.90 9.21
C TYR A 227 10.96 -3.38 9.39
N GLN A 228 12.18 -3.83 9.09
CA GLN A 228 12.59 -5.24 9.17
C GLN A 228 11.65 -6.18 8.41
N TYR A 229 11.15 -5.72 7.25
CA TYR A 229 10.21 -6.46 6.41
C TYR A 229 10.71 -7.88 6.07
N HIS A 230 9.80 -8.78 5.76
CA HIS A 230 10.05 -10.19 5.49
C HIS A 230 10.69 -10.96 6.66
N THR A 231 10.70 -10.39 7.86
CA THR A 231 11.18 -11.07 9.06
C THR A 231 10.11 -11.21 10.13
N ARG A 232 10.30 -12.10 11.09
CA ARG A 232 9.41 -12.20 12.26
C ARG A 232 9.44 -10.96 13.16
N ASN A 233 10.45 -10.12 13.01
CA ASN A 233 10.62 -8.92 13.81
C ASN A 233 10.08 -7.66 13.12
N GLU A 234 9.40 -7.81 12.00
CA GLU A 234 8.77 -6.72 11.28
C GLU A 234 7.86 -5.90 12.20
N TYR A 235 7.92 -4.59 12.08
CA TYR A 235 7.11 -3.64 12.82
C TYR A 235 6.76 -2.43 11.97
N VAL A 236 5.74 -1.69 12.38
CA VAL A 236 5.27 -0.47 11.72
C VAL A 236 5.46 0.70 12.68
N VAL A 237 6.16 1.75 12.24
CA VAL A 237 6.24 3.03 12.96
C VAL A 237 5.05 3.87 12.55
N VAL A 238 4.18 4.16 13.51
CA VAL A 238 2.88 4.80 13.24
C VAL A 238 3.04 6.19 12.63
N GLU A 239 3.95 7.01 13.16
CA GLU A 239 4.18 8.36 12.66
C GLU A 239 4.71 8.35 11.21
N ASP A 240 5.59 7.41 10.88
CA ASP A 240 6.18 7.31 9.55
C ASP A 240 5.13 6.91 8.51
N LEU A 241 4.21 5.99 8.88
CA LEU A 241 3.08 5.64 8.01
C LEU A 241 2.13 6.81 7.76
N TYR A 242 1.83 7.62 8.79
CA TYR A 242 0.93 8.77 8.61
C TYR A 242 1.57 9.94 7.84
N ASN A 243 2.89 9.96 7.73
CA ASN A 243 3.64 10.97 6.98
C ASN A 243 3.92 10.55 5.53
N SER A 244 3.58 9.32 5.14
CA SER A 244 3.68 8.82 3.76
C SER A 244 2.53 9.32 2.90
#